data_f92b89f80ffc6a2c313ba3fc1a5b235c
#
_entry.id   f92b89f80ffc6a2c313ba3fc1a5b235c
#
_cell.length_a   1.000
_cell.length_b   1.000
_cell.length_c   1.000
_cell.angle_alpha   90.00
_cell.angle_beta   90.00
_cell.angle_gamma   90.00
#
_symmetry.space_group_name_H-M   'P 1'
#
loop_
_entity.id
_entity.type
_entity.pdbx_description
1 polymer ?
#
loop_
_entity_poly.entity_id
_entity_poly.type
_entity_poly.pdbx_seq_one_letter_code
_entity_poly.pdbx_strand_id
1 'polypeptide(L)'
;MRRTEYTIHCPASPPLTIGLVTDLHERNPAEVLNLLTYAKPDVIAVAGDTLERHKCGENLDKGDSSLASRLVCAGIQISEKLADLRQQKKRDVKAEYGLQFLREAVKIAPVVMCLGNHELYLTDEDRAVIAEAGVRLLDNTSVEIHGVLFGGIPSKQVTGTFHETFLETFSSSPQYKVLLCHHPEYYPYLSRYPIDLILSGHCHGGQIRVFGRGIFAPGQGLLPKYHHGVYDGRLVVSAGCANTASFPRWGNETEVVIVTLENEWPRLTLPATG
;
A
#
# COMPACT_ATOMS: atom_id res chain seq x y z
N MET A 1 -14.33 6.86 -5.92
CA MET A 1 -13.42 5.81 -5.35
C MET A 1 -14.20 4.53 -5.12
N ARG A 2 -13.57 3.38 -5.29
CA ARG A 2 -14.19 2.06 -5.13
C ARG A 2 -13.82 1.44 -3.77
N ARG A 3 -14.72 0.67 -3.17
CA ARG A 3 -14.42 -0.30 -2.12
C ARG A 3 -14.24 -1.67 -2.79
N THR A 4 -13.04 -2.25 -2.64
CA THR A 4 -12.71 -3.59 -3.13
C THR A 4 -12.59 -4.53 -1.95
N GLU A 5 -13.14 -5.73 -2.04
CA GLU A 5 -13.15 -6.70 -0.94
C GLU A 5 -12.46 -8.00 -1.36
N TYR A 6 -11.60 -8.51 -0.49
CA TYR A 6 -10.96 -9.82 -0.64
C TYR A 6 -11.13 -10.62 0.64
N THR A 7 -11.44 -11.90 0.51
CA THR A 7 -11.43 -12.86 1.61
C THR A 7 -10.22 -13.77 1.46
N ILE A 8 -9.42 -13.83 2.52
CA ILE A 8 -8.26 -14.74 2.61
C ILE A 8 -8.60 -15.82 3.64
N HIS A 9 -8.73 -17.05 3.17
CA HIS A 9 -8.99 -18.20 4.04
C HIS A 9 -7.68 -18.67 4.65
N CYS A 10 -7.56 -18.56 5.97
CA CYS A 10 -6.36 -18.93 6.70
C CYS A 10 -6.70 -19.50 8.08
N PRO A 11 -6.69 -20.84 8.22
CA PRO A 11 -7.07 -21.52 9.46
C PRO A 11 -6.21 -21.13 10.67
N ALA A 12 -5.01 -20.59 10.43
CA ALA A 12 -4.08 -20.16 11.49
C ALA A 12 -4.30 -18.74 11.98
N SER A 13 -5.19 -17.95 11.32
CA SER A 13 -5.48 -16.57 11.72
C SER A 13 -6.72 -16.48 12.59
N PRO A 14 -6.74 -15.58 13.59
CA PRO A 14 -8.01 -15.08 14.12
C PRO A 14 -8.81 -14.40 13.01
N PRO A 15 -10.16 -14.46 13.05
CA PRO A 15 -10.99 -13.65 12.16
C PRO A 15 -10.66 -12.16 12.33
N LEU A 16 -10.36 -11.47 11.23
CA LEU A 16 -9.95 -10.07 11.28
C LEU A 16 -10.29 -9.38 9.96
N THR A 17 -10.80 -8.15 10.05
CA THR A 17 -11.04 -7.29 8.89
C THR A 17 -10.01 -6.17 8.85
N ILE A 18 -9.24 -6.08 7.76
CA ILE A 18 -8.19 -5.09 7.57
C ILE A 18 -8.63 -4.10 6.49
N GLY A 19 -8.62 -2.80 6.82
CA GLY A 19 -8.77 -1.72 5.84
C GLY A 19 -7.40 -1.34 5.27
N LEU A 20 -7.08 -1.76 4.05
CA LEU A 20 -5.82 -1.40 3.39
C LEU A 20 -5.97 -0.09 2.63
N VAL A 21 -5.14 0.88 2.99
CA VAL A 21 -5.00 2.20 2.36
C VAL A 21 -3.58 2.37 1.86
N THR A 22 -3.42 2.81 0.62
CA THR A 22 -2.11 3.09 0.02
C THR A 22 -2.20 4.30 -0.90
N ASP A 23 -1.07 4.94 -1.16
CA ASP A 23 -0.95 5.94 -2.23
C ASP A 23 -1.99 7.08 -2.10
N LEU A 24 -2.10 7.67 -0.91
CA LEU A 24 -2.98 8.81 -0.66
C LEU A 24 -2.40 10.12 -1.22
N HIS A 25 -1.06 10.27 -1.18
CA HIS A 25 -0.32 11.37 -1.81
C HIS A 25 -0.86 12.75 -1.47
N GLU A 26 -1.06 13.04 -0.19
CA GLU A 26 -1.60 14.33 0.29
C GLU A 26 -2.91 14.74 -0.42
N ARG A 27 -3.77 13.78 -0.80
CA ARG A 27 -5.10 14.05 -1.35
C ARG A 27 -6.14 14.10 -0.23
N ASN A 28 -7.22 14.80 -0.51
CA ASN A 28 -8.32 14.94 0.45
C ASN A 28 -8.82 13.55 0.90
N PRO A 29 -8.74 13.21 2.20
CA PRO A 29 -9.03 11.87 2.70
C PRO A 29 -10.51 11.60 2.95
N ALA A 30 -11.41 12.55 2.73
CA ALA A 30 -12.81 12.44 3.14
C ALA A 30 -13.50 11.18 2.59
N GLU A 31 -13.27 10.84 1.31
CA GLU A 31 -13.87 9.67 0.69
C GLU A 31 -13.28 8.36 1.23
N VAL A 32 -11.97 8.32 1.48
CA VAL A 32 -11.27 7.18 2.12
C VAL A 32 -11.82 6.94 3.53
N LEU A 33 -11.91 8.00 4.34
CA LEU A 33 -12.44 7.94 5.71
C LEU A 33 -13.89 7.47 5.74
N ASN A 34 -14.72 7.96 4.82
CA ASN A 34 -16.12 7.51 4.70
C ASN A 34 -16.22 6.02 4.39
N LEU A 35 -15.39 5.50 3.46
CA LEU A 35 -15.37 4.08 3.11
C LEU A 35 -14.89 3.22 4.28
N LEU A 36 -13.86 3.65 5.03
CA LEU A 36 -13.38 2.96 6.22
C LEU A 36 -14.42 2.98 7.35
N THR A 37 -15.08 4.11 7.60
CA THR A 37 -16.15 4.23 8.60
C THR A 37 -17.32 3.29 8.29
N TYR A 38 -17.67 3.16 6.99
CA TYR A 38 -18.71 2.23 6.56
C TYR A 38 -18.28 0.77 6.70
N ALA A 39 -17.02 0.45 6.33
CA ALA A 39 -16.50 -0.91 6.36
C ALA A 39 -16.22 -1.42 7.78
N LYS A 40 -15.98 -0.52 8.75
CA LYS A 40 -15.68 -0.82 10.16
C LYS A 40 -14.56 -1.89 10.30
N PRO A 41 -13.37 -1.67 9.74
CA PRO A 41 -12.28 -2.63 9.89
C PRO A 41 -11.83 -2.73 11.35
N ASP A 42 -11.27 -3.88 11.72
CA ASP A 42 -10.66 -4.08 13.04
C ASP A 42 -9.27 -3.41 13.15
N VAL A 43 -8.58 -3.27 12.00
CA VAL A 43 -7.28 -2.60 11.85
C VAL A 43 -7.23 -1.88 10.52
N ILE A 44 -6.62 -0.69 10.50
CA ILE A 44 -6.30 0.03 9.26
C ILE A 44 -4.80 -0.14 8.99
N ALA A 45 -4.47 -0.74 7.86
CA ALA A 45 -3.11 -0.93 7.37
C ALA A 45 -2.80 0.11 6.28
N VAL A 46 -1.85 1.00 6.55
CA VAL A 46 -1.40 2.04 5.62
C VAL A 46 -0.08 1.59 5.00
N ALA A 47 -0.13 1.14 3.75
CA ALA A 47 1.03 0.56 3.09
C ALA A 47 1.79 1.57 2.21
N GLY A 48 2.14 2.72 2.80
CA GLY A 48 3.02 3.74 2.21
C GLY A 48 2.37 4.77 1.31
N ASP A 49 3.15 5.79 0.95
CA ASP A 49 2.82 6.90 0.06
C ASP A 49 1.58 7.69 0.50
N THR A 50 1.49 7.93 1.81
CA THR A 50 0.45 8.77 2.42
C THR A 50 0.86 10.24 2.43
N LEU A 51 2.14 10.49 2.75
CA LEU A 51 2.75 11.81 2.83
C LEU A 51 3.65 12.07 1.62
N GLU A 52 3.75 13.35 1.23
CA GLU A 52 4.70 13.81 0.21
C GLU A 52 5.92 14.42 0.90
N ARG A 53 6.92 13.58 1.20
CA ARG A 53 8.17 13.96 1.87
C ARG A 53 9.38 13.56 1.02
N HIS A 54 9.39 14.00 -0.24
CA HIS A 54 10.48 13.81 -1.20
C HIS A 54 10.86 15.15 -1.85
N LYS A 55 12.06 15.25 -2.41
CA LYS A 55 12.47 16.45 -3.16
C LYS A 55 11.95 16.37 -4.57
N CYS A 56 11.36 17.49 -5.04
CA CYS A 56 10.87 17.61 -6.41
C CYS A 56 11.98 17.25 -7.43
N GLY A 57 11.69 16.31 -8.32
CA GLY A 57 12.61 15.89 -9.39
C GLY A 57 13.57 14.74 -9.03
N GLU A 58 13.53 14.19 -7.82
CA GLU A 58 14.18 12.92 -7.51
C GLU A 58 13.33 11.77 -8.02
N ASN A 59 13.73 11.21 -9.15
CA ASN A 59 13.14 9.98 -9.67
C ASN A 59 13.78 8.77 -9.03
N LEU A 60 12.99 8.08 -8.28
CA LEU A 60 13.41 7.03 -7.39
C LEU A 60 13.35 5.63 -8.03
N ASP A 61 12.71 5.50 -9.21
CA ASP A 61 12.58 4.22 -9.89
C ASP A 61 13.47 4.09 -11.11
N LYS A 62 14.54 3.35 -10.94
CA LYS A 62 15.36 2.79 -12.05
C LYS A 62 14.93 1.34 -12.29
N GLY A 63 13.64 1.13 -12.64
CA GLY A 63 13.17 -0.19 -13.08
C GLY A 63 13.47 -0.44 -14.55
N ASP A 64 13.58 -1.70 -14.91
CA ASP A 64 13.76 -2.31 -16.22
C ASP A 64 14.55 -1.51 -17.27
N SER A 65 15.65 -2.11 -17.78
CA SER A 65 16.63 -1.49 -18.70
C SER A 65 16.21 -1.46 -20.17
N SER A 66 15.01 -1.91 -20.55
CA SER A 66 14.57 -1.90 -21.95
C SER A 66 14.37 -0.49 -22.49
N LEU A 67 14.70 -0.28 -23.78
CA LEU A 67 14.54 1.04 -24.43
C LEU A 67 13.09 1.52 -24.39
N ALA A 68 12.13 0.62 -24.57
CA ALA A 68 10.69 0.92 -24.50
C ALA A 68 10.28 1.37 -23.10
N SER A 69 10.69 0.65 -22.05
CA SER A 69 10.46 1.04 -20.66
C SER A 69 11.10 2.39 -20.34
N ARG A 70 12.33 2.63 -20.81
CA ARG A 70 13.03 3.92 -20.61
C ARG A 70 12.29 5.09 -21.27
N LEU A 71 11.73 4.91 -22.47
CA LEU A 71 10.95 5.95 -23.15
C LEU A 71 9.62 6.22 -22.45
N VAL A 72 8.91 5.18 -22.03
CA VAL A 72 7.66 5.32 -21.25
C VAL A 72 7.94 5.94 -19.90
N CYS A 73 8.98 5.49 -19.18
CA CYS A 73 9.42 6.11 -17.92
C CYS A 73 9.77 7.58 -18.11
N ALA A 74 10.54 7.93 -19.16
CA ALA A 74 10.88 9.32 -19.44
C ALA A 74 9.63 10.17 -19.72
N GLY A 75 8.64 9.64 -20.44
CA GLY A 75 7.35 10.29 -20.69
C GLY A 75 6.56 10.53 -19.40
N ILE A 76 6.48 9.51 -18.54
CA ILE A 76 5.82 9.59 -17.23
C ILE A 76 6.56 10.60 -16.33
N GLN A 77 7.87 10.56 -16.28
CA GLN A 77 8.72 11.47 -15.50
C GLN A 77 8.54 12.93 -15.93
N ILE A 78 8.46 13.19 -17.24
CA ILE A 78 8.16 14.54 -17.77
C ILE A 78 6.75 14.95 -17.33
N SER A 79 5.79 14.02 -17.38
CA SER A 79 4.41 14.28 -16.98
C SER A 79 4.28 14.56 -15.48
N GLU A 80 5.02 13.84 -14.65
CA GLU A 80 5.08 14.06 -13.19
C GLU A 80 5.73 15.40 -12.85
N LYS A 81 6.86 15.74 -13.49
CA LYS A 81 7.48 17.08 -13.35
C LYS A 81 6.53 18.21 -13.74
N LEU A 82 5.76 18.03 -14.82
CA LEU A 82 4.77 19.02 -15.24
C LEU A 82 3.59 19.10 -14.27
N ALA A 83 3.17 17.96 -13.69
CA ALA A 83 2.13 17.91 -12.67
C ALA A 83 2.63 18.58 -11.37
N ASP A 84 3.86 18.32 -10.95
CA ASP A 84 4.50 18.95 -9.79
C ASP A 84 4.65 20.46 -9.95
N LEU A 85 5.08 20.93 -11.12
CA LEU A 85 5.17 22.37 -11.42
C LEU A 85 3.79 23.03 -11.40
N ARG A 86 2.73 22.33 -11.84
CA ARG A 86 1.34 22.82 -11.76
C ARG A 86 0.82 22.81 -10.32
N GLN A 87 1.22 21.80 -9.52
CA GLN A 87 0.84 21.71 -8.11
C GLN A 87 1.61 22.71 -7.25
N GLN A 88 2.91 22.97 -7.51
CA GLN A 88 3.67 24.03 -6.81
C GLN A 88 3.00 25.40 -6.94
N LYS A 89 2.39 25.72 -8.09
CA LYS A 89 1.58 26.94 -8.25
C LYS A 89 0.27 26.94 -7.43
N LYS A 90 -0.20 25.77 -6.95
CA LYS A 90 -1.40 25.62 -6.10
C LYS A 90 -1.07 25.35 -4.62
N ARG A 91 0.22 25.20 -4.27
CA ARG A 91 0.69 24.88 -2.91
C ARG A 91 0.75 26.05 -1.93
N ASP A 92 0.01 27.13 -2.16
CA ASP A 92 -0.11 28.21 -1.18
C ASP A 92 -0.97 27.85 0.05
N VAL A 93 -1.51 26.64 0.11
CA VAL A 93 -2.14 26.08 1.31
C VAL A 93 -1.40 24.78 1.63
N LYS A 94 -0.63 24.76 2.72
CA LYS A 94 -0.07 23.53 3.33
C LYS A 94 -1.22 22.67 3.85
N ALA A 95 -1.97 22.02 2.97
CA ALA A 95 -2.95 21.04 3.36
C ALA A 95 -2.20 19.73 3.67
N GLU A 96 -1.97 19.47 4.94
CA GLU A 96 -1.37 18.22 5.45
C GLU A 96 -2.43 17.13 5.50
N TYR A 97 -2.97 16.79 4.32
CA TYR A 97 -4.06 15.80 4.21
C TYR A 97 -3.64 14.40 4.66
N GLY A 98 -2.38 14.03 4.47
CA GLY A 98 -1.86 12.76 4.96
C GLY A 98 -1.88 12.68 6.48
N LEU A 99 -1.37 13.71 7.17
CA LEU A 99 -1.44 13.77 8.64
C LEU A 99 -2.89 13.91 9.15
N GLN A 100 -3.73 14.65 8.44
CA GLN A 100 -5.16 14.74 8.74
C GLN A 100 -5.81 13.35 8.62
N PHE A 101 -5.53 12.62 7.56
CA PHE A 101 -6.01 11.24 7.38
C PHE A 101 -5.63 10.37 8.57
N LEU A 102 -4.36 10.37 8.97
CA LEU A 102 -3.87 9.53 10.06
C LEU A 102 -4.57 9.87 11.39
N ARG A 103 -4.74 11.16 11.71
CA ARG A 103 -5.47 11.61 12.92
C ARG A 103 -6.94 11.21 12.94
N GLU A 104 -7.59 11.15 11.80
CA GLU A 104 -9.00 10.73 11.73
C GLU A 104 -9.14 9.20 11.65
N ALA A 105 -8.22 8.52 10.96
CA ALA A 105 -8.25 7.06 10.81
C ALA A 105 -8.13 6.32 12.15
N VAL A 106 -7.30 6.82 13.08
CA VAL A 106 -7.15 6.21 14.42
C VAL A 106 -8.41 6.28 15.27
N LYS A 107 -9.35 7.17 14.93
CA LYS A 107 -10.67 7.23 15.58
C LYS A 107 -11.62 6.13 15.10
N ILE A 108 -11.32 5.50 13.95
CA ILE A 108 -12.11 4.42 13.37
C ILE A 108 -11.62 3.07 13.88
N ALA A 109 -10.31 2.81 13.81
CA ALA A 109 -9.67 1.58 14.26
C ALA A 109 -8.16 1.82 14.53
N PRO A 110 -7.46 0.91 15.22
CA PRO A 110 -6.00 0.93 15.32
C PRO A 110 -5.34 1.05 13.94
N VAL A 111 -4.33 1.92 13.81
CA VAL A 111 -3.63 2.18 12.55
C VAL A 111 -2.18 1.70 12.64
N VAL A 112 -1.77 0.87 11.68
CA VAL A 112 -0.38 0.50 11.42
C VAL A 112 0.04 1.09 10.07
N MET A 113 1.28 1.59 9.96
CA MET A 113 1.77 2.26 8.76
C MET A 113 3.21 1.82 8.45
N CYS A 114 3.53 1.47 7.20
CA CYS A 114 4.90 1.39 6.71
C CYS A 114 5.22 2.58 5.79
N LEU A 115 6.50 2.78 5.49
CA LEU A 115 6.98 3.87 4.64
C LEU A 115 7.05 3.43 3.18
N GLY A 116 6.46 4.24 2.30
CA GLY A 116 6.64 4.15 0.86
C GLY A 116 7.82 4.99 0.37
N ASN A 117 7.96 5.12 -0.95
CA ASN A 117 9.06 5.90 -1.52
C ASN A 117 8.81 7.42 -1.48
N HIS A 118 7.59 7.85 -1.27
CA HIS A 118 7.28 9.28 -1.07
C HIS A 118 7.53 9.77 0.36
N GLU A 119 7.80 8.89 1.31
CA GLU A 119 8.23 9.22 2.67
C GLU A 119 9.77 9.20 2.85
N LEU A 120 10.55 9.34 1.77
CA LEU A 120 12.02 9.27 1.79
C LEU A 120 12.67 10.26 2.79
N TYR A 121 12.10 11.45 2.92
CA TYR A 121 12.57 12.52 3.81
C TYR A 121 11.60 12.77 4.98
N LEU A 122 11.03 11.72 5.55
CA LEU A 122 10.22 11.83 6.75
C LEU A 122 11.06 12.37 7.90
N THR A 123 10.66 13.52 8.43
CA THR A 123 11.38 14.21 9.51
C THR A 123 11.05 13.60 10.89
N ASP A 124 11.86 13.91 11.90
CA ASP A 124 11.55 13.53 13.28
C ASP A 124 10.27 14.20 13.78
N GLU A 125 9.97 15.42 13.30
CA GLU A 125 8.71 16.12 13.59
C GLU A 125 7.51 15.37 12.98
N ASP A 126 7.60 14.93 11.72
CA ASP A 126 6.56 14.09 11.10
C ASP A 126 6.34 12.80 11.90
N ARG A 127 7.45 12.13 12.31
CA ARG A 127 7.39 10.91 13.13
C ARG A 127 6.73 11.16 14.49
N ALA A 128 7.03 12.28 15.13
CA ALA A 128 6.41 12.68 16.39
C ALA A 128 4.90 12.89 16.22
N VAL A 129 4.48 13.63 15.19
CA VAL A 129 3.05 13.86 14.88
C VAL A 129 2.31 12.56 14.58
N ILE A 130 2.92 11.63 13.84
CA ILE A 130 2.36 10.30 13.56
C ILE A 130 2.18 9.51 14.86
N ALA A 131 3.18 9.53 15.73
CA ALA A 131 3.13 8.84 17.03
C ALA A 131 2.09 9.45 17.98
N GLU A 132 2.03 10.79 18.07
CA GLU A 132 1.03 11.53 18.86
C GLU A 132 -0.40 11.26 18.39
N ALA A 133 -0.59 11.08 17.09
CA ALA A 133 -1.88 10.64 16.53
C ALA A 133 -2.28 9.23 16.97
N GLY A 134 -1.35 8.41 17.51
CA GLY A 134 -1.60 7.03 17.92
C GLY A 134 -1.36 5.99 16.82
N VAL A 135 -0.77 6.40 15.70
CA VAL A 135 -0.39 5.51 14.60
C VAL A 135 0.86 4.70 14.97
N ARG A 136 0.85 3.40 14.69
CA ARG A 136 2.00 2.52 14.84
C ARG A 136 2.83 2.53 13.55
N LEU A 137 3.88 3.37 13.51
CA LEU A 137 4.81 3.40 12.39
C LEU A 137 5.73 2.18 12.45
N LEU A 138 5.64 1.33 11.42
CA LEU A 138 6.39 0.07 11.29
C LEU A 138 7.56 0.26 10.33
N ASP A 139 8.70 0.67 10.88
CA ASP A 139 9.96 0.86 10.16
C ASP A 139 10.94 -0.22 10.63
N ASN A 140 10.94 -1.39 9.99
CA ASN A 140 11.63 -2.61 10.41
C ASN A 140 11.27 -3.02 11.85
N THR A 141 10.01 -2.85 12.20
CA THR A 141 9.43 -3.21 13.49
C THR A 141 8.11 -3.93 13.31
N SER A 142 7.60 -4.50 14.40
CA SER A 142 6.31 -5.18 14.40
C SER A 142 5.50 -4.87 15.66
N VAL A 143 4.19 -5.07 15.57
CA VAL A 143 3.24 -4.92 16.68
C VAL A 143 2.17 -6.00 16.56
N GLU A 144 1.74 -6.55 17.68
CA GLU A 144 0.61 -7.47 17.72
C GLU A 144 -0.69 -6.68 17.95
N ILE A 145 -1.71 -6.96 17.12
CA ILE A 145 -3.06 -6.41 17.24
C ILE A 145 -4.04 -7.55 16.98
N HIS A 146 -4.96 -7.78 17.91
CA HIS A 146 -5.97 -8.83 17.84
C HIS A 146 -5.42 -10.24 17.56
N GLY A 147 -4.22 -10.56 18.10
CA GLY A 147 -3.57 -11.86 17.90
C GLY A 147 -2.88 -12.04 16.55
N VAL A 148 -2.85 -11.00 15.71
CA VAL A 148 -2.11 -10.96 14.44
C VAL A 148 -0.87 -10.08 14.60
N LEU A 149 0.28 -10.56 14.13
CA LEU A 149 1.52 -9.81 14.15
C LEU A 149 1.66 -8.99 12.86
N PHE A 150 1.55 -7.67 12.98
CA PHE A 150 1.78 -6.74 11.88
C PHE A 150 3.24 -6.29 11.88
N GLY A 151 3.93 -6.48 10.76
CA GLY A 151 5.27 -5.96 10.52
C GLY A 151 5.29 -4.96 9.38
N GLY A 152 6.31 -4.12 9.31
CA GLY A 152 6.48 -3.19 8.21
C GLY A 152 7.94 -3.03 7.82
N ILE A 153 8.18 -3.00 6.52
CA ILE A 153 9.49 -2.64 5.95
C ILE A 153 9.35 -1.37 5.12
N PRO A 154 10.29 -0.43 5.25
CA PRO A 154 10.30 0.78 4.44
C PRO A 154 10.70 0.45 3.00
N SER A 155 10.42 1.36 2.08
CA SER A 155 10.98 1.29 0.72
C SER A 155 12.50 1.18 0.77
N LYS A 156 13.10 0.32 -0.08
CA LYS A 156 14.57 0.26 -0.26
C LYS A 156 15.18 1.61 -0.62
N GLN A 157 14.42 2.47 -1.25
CA GLN A 157 14.88 3.82 -1.59
C GLN A 157 15.11 4.67 -0.33
N VAL A 158 14.38 4.37 0.76
CA VAL A 158 14.57 5.00 2.08
C VAL A 158 15.81 4.45 2.78
N THR A 159 16.03 3.13 2.74
CA THR A 159 17.06 2.44 3.54
C THR A 159 18.22 1.90 2.72
N GLY A 160 18.11 1.80 1.40
CA GLY A 160 19.10 1.21 0.51
C GLY A 160 19.13 -0.32 0.49
N THR A 161 18.72 -1.00 1.57
CA THR A 161 18.78 -2.46 1.70
C THR A 161 17.58 -3.00 2.48
N PHE A 162 17.33 -4.31 2.38
CA PHE A 162 16.41 -4.99 3.30
C PHE A 162 17.10 -5.25 4.64
N HIS A 163 16.35 -5.09 5.72
CA HIS A 163 16.76 -5.53 7.06
C HIS A 163 16.49 -7.02 7.24
N GLU A 164 17.44 -7.87 6.80
CA GLU A 164 17.31 -9.32 6.84
C GLU A 164 17.04 -9.84 8.27
N THR A 165 17.77 -9.32 9.26
CA THR A 165 17.57 -9.67 10.68
C THR A 165 16.13 -9.41 11.15
N PHE A 166 15.50 -8.31 10.70
CA PHE A 166 14.10 -8.06 11.01
C PHE A 166 13.21 -9.10 10.35
N LEU A 167 13.40 -9.38 9.06
CA LEU A 167 12.59 -10.36 8.32
C LEU A 167 12.72 -11.77 8.91
N GLU A 168 13.92 -12.19 9.30
CA GLU A 168 14.17 -13.46 9.96
C GLU A 168 13.45 -13.55 11.31
N THR A 169 13.59 -12.52 12.16
CA THR A 169 12.93 -12.46 13.47
C THR A 169 11.42 -12.43 13.32
N PHE A 170 10.89 -11.57 12.44
CA PHE A 170 9.46 -11.44 12.19
C PHE A 170 8.86 -12.74 11.66
N SER A 171 9.51 -13.37 10.69
CA SER A 171 9.03 -14.60 10.06
C SER A 171 9.08 -15.83 10.97
N SER A 172 9.95 -15.83 11.97
CA SER A 172 10.06 -16.92 12.96
C SER A 172 8.96 -16.90 14.03
N SER A 173 8.16 -15.83 14.09
CA SER A 173 7.06 -15.70 15.04
C SER A 173 5.98 -16.76 14.80
N PRO A 174 5.37 -17.33 15.87
CA PRO A 174 4.30 -18.31 15.75
C PRO A 174 2.93 -17.70 15.38
N GLN A 175 2.74 -16.38 15.55
CA GLN A 175 1.50 -15.71 15.22
C GLN A 175 1.27 -15.70 13.70
N TYR A 176 0.02 -15.46 13.27
CA TYR A 176 -0.27 -15.09 11.89
C TYR A 176 0.37 -13.73 11.57
N LYS A 177 1.14 -13.66 10.49
CA LYS A 177 2.01 -12.53 10.16
C LYS A 177 1.51 -11.79 8.94
N VAL A 178 1.22 -10.49 9.13
CA VAL A 178 0.88 -9.56 8.06
C VAL A 178 2.01 -8.55 7.89
N LEU A 179 2.68 -8.57 6.75
CA LEU A 179 3.76 -7.63 6.43
C LEU A 179 3.25 -6.51 5.53
N LEU A 180 3.42 -5.27 5.96
CA LEU A 180 3.23 -4.10 5.12
C LEU A 180 4.53 -3.84 4.34
N CYS A 181 4.42 -3.85 3.02
CA CYS A 181 5.53 -3.57 2.10
C CYS A 181 4.99 -2.79 0.91
N HIS A 182 5.35 -1.52 0.79
CA HIS A 182 4.80 -0.65 -0.24
C HIS A 182 5.00 -1.21 -1.66
N HIS A 183 6.16 -1.78 -1.94
CA HIS A 183 6.60 -2.27 -3.25
C HIS A 183 6.25 -3.74 -3.50
N PRO A 184 5.23 -4.07 -4.33
CA PRO A 184 4.84 -5.45 -4.58
C PRO A 184 5.88 -6.24 -5.42
N GLU A 185 6.75 -5.56 -6.16
CA GLU A 185 7.85 -6.19 -6.89
C GLU A 185 8.90 -6.84 -6.00
N TYR A 186 8.89 -6.56 -4.68
CA TYR A 186 9.73 -7.26 -3.71
C TYR A 186 9.18 -8.63 -3.31
N TYR A 187 7.96 -8.97 -3.74
CA TYR A 187 7.32 -10.25 -3.40
C TYR A 187 8.16 -11.49 -3.74
N PRO A 188 8.87 -11.61 -4.89
CA PRO A 188 9.72 -12.77 -5.15
C PRO A 188 10.85 -12.99 -4.13
N TYR A 189 11.31 -11.91 -3.51
CA TYR A 189 12.27 -11.98 -2.40
C TYR A 189 11.57 -12.33 -1.08
N LEU A 190 10.50 -11.61 -0.75
CA LEU A 190 9.77 -11.76 0.51
C LEU A 190 9.05 -13.11 0.62
N SER A 191 8.63 -13.71 -0.49
CA SER A 191 7.97 -15.03 -0.51
C SER A 191 8.84 -16.19 -0.01
N ARG A 192 10.16 -15.98 0.12
CA ARG A 192 11.11 -16.93 0.70
C ARG A 192 10.98 -17.04 2.22
N TYR A 193 10.38 -16.04 2.86
CA TYR A 193 10.13 -16.02 4.28
C TYR A 193 8.73 -16.56 4.58
N PRO A 194 8.52 -17.28 5.71
CA PRO A 194 7.21 -17.76 6.13
C PRO A 194 6.33 -16.61 6.67
N ILE A 195 6.01 -15.67 5.79
CA ILE A 195 5.09 -14.54 6.02
C ILE A 195 3.72 -14.95 5.46
N ASP A 196 2.66 -14.80 6.23
CA ASP A 196 1.34 -15.33 5.85
C ASP A 196 0.60 -14.43 4.86
N LEU A 197 0.71 -13.09 5.03
CA LEU A 197 0.09 -12.10 4.14
C LEU A 197 1.00 -10.90 3.96
N ILE A 198 1.05 -10.36 2.73
CA ILE A 198 1.77 -9.13 2.40
C ILE A 198 0.76 -8.13 1.79
N LEU A 199 0.79 -6.90 2.29
CA LEU A 199 -0.07 -5.80 1.84
C LEU A 199 0.78 -4.75 1.15
N SER A 200 0.43 -4.38 -0.10
CA SER A 200 1.23 -3.49 -0.95
C SER A 200 0.39 -2.48 -1.72
N GLY A 201 1.07 -1.43 -2.21
CA GLY A 201 0.54 -0.37 -3.08
C GLY A 201 1.44 -0.09 -4.28
N HIS A 202 1.90 1.16 -4.41
CA HIS A 202 2.92 1.64 -5.34
C HIS A 202 2.58 1.61 -6.84
N CYS A 203 1.90 0.59 -7.31
CA CYS A 203 1.70 0.33 -8.74
C CYS A 203 0.55 1.13 -9.36
N HIS A 204 -0.18 1.90 -8.56
CA HIS A 204 -1.35 2.68 -9.01
C HIS A 204 -2.28 1.87 -9.93
N GLY A 205 -2.40 0.56 -9.66
CA GLY A 205 -3.20 -0.36 -10.46
C GLY A 205 -2.72 -0.54 -11.91
N GLY A 206 -1.45 -0.19 -12.21
CA GLY A 206 -0.89 -0.22 -13.57
C GLY A 206 -1.32 0.95 -14.42
N GLN A 207 -1.73 2.06 -13.81
CA GLN A 207 -2.18 3.36 -14.34
C GLN A 207 -3.31 3.26 -15.39
N ILE A 208 -3.11 2.55 -16.48
CA ILE A 208 -4.12 2.22 -17.50
C ILE A 208 -4.29 0.70 -17.51
N ARG A 209 -5.53 0.24 -17.49
CA ARG A 209 -5.84 -1.19 -17.64
C ARG A 209 -6.58 -1.46 -18.93
N VAL A 210 -6.08 -2.44 -19.68
CA VAL A 210 -6.72 -2.97 -20.89
C VAL A 210 -7.02 -4.44 -20.64
N PHE A 211 -8.28 -4.83 -20.74
CA PHE A 211 -8.75 -6.19 -20.42
C PHE A 211 -8.28 -6.67 -19.02
N GLY A 212 -8.30 -5.77 -18.02
CA GLY A 212 -7.91 -6.07 -16.65
C GLY A 212 -6.39 -6.10 -16.40
N ARG A 213 -5.54 -5.93 -17.42
CA ARG A 213 -4.08 -5.90 -17.29
C ARG A 213 -3.57 -4.47 -17.22
N GLY A 214 -2.72 -4.19 -16.23
CA GLY A 214 -2.01 -2.93 -16.13
C GLY A 214 -0.98 -2.78 -17.25
N ILE A 215 -0.86 -1.57 -17.80
CA ILE A 215 0.08 -1.31 -18.89
C ILE A 215 1.44 -0.91 -18.35
N PHE A 216 1.49 -0.16 -17.26
CA PHE A 216 2.74 0.32 -16.68
C PHE A 216 2.63 0.45 -15.18
N ALA A 217 3.66 0.04 -14.45
CA ALA A 217 3.81 0.36 -13.03
C ALA A 217 5.25 0.78 -12.71
N PRO A 218 5.41 1.73 -11.76
CA PRO A 218 6.73 2.03 -11.21
C PRO A 218 7.41 0.76 -10.69
N GLY A 219 8.73 0.69 -10.76
CA GLY A 219 9.52 -0.45 -10.31
C GLY A 219 9.42 -1.73 -11.16
N GLN A 220 8.35 -1.89 -11.98
CA GLN A 220 8.13 -3.07 -12.82
C GLN A 220 8.13 -2.77 -14.34
N GLY A 221 7.96 -1.49 -14.74
CA GLY A 221 7.94 -1.10 -16.14
C GLY A 221 6.65 -1.49 -16.88
N LEU A 222 6.78 -1.94 -18.14
CA LEU A 222 5.64 -2.31 -18.99
C LEU A 222 5.10 -3.70 -18.63
N LEU A 223 3.77 -3.84 -18.67
CA LEU A 223 3.05 -5.08 -18.37
C LEU A 223 3.42 -5.67 -17.00
N PRO A 224 3.27 -4.89 -15.93
CA PRO A 224 3.69 -5.29 -14.60
C PRO A 224 2.99 -6.58 -14.15
N LYS A 225 3.72 -7.46 -13.47
CA LYS A 225 3.18 -8.70 -12.94
C LYS A 225 2.25 -8.44 -11.74
N TYR A 226 2.69 -7.57 -10.83
CA TYR A 226 1.97 -7.26 -9.59
C TYR A 226 1.44 -5.84 -9.64
N HIS A 227 0.21 -5.63 -10.06
CA HIS A 227 -0.34 -4.27 -10.18
C HIS A 227 -1.66 -4.04 -9.43
N HIS A 228 -2.42 -5.11 -9.17
CA HIS A 228 -3.70 -5.03 -8.46
C HIS A 228 -4.26 -6.43 -8.23
N GLY A 229 -4.86 -6.67 -7.07
CA GLY A 229 -5.53 -7.94 -6.76
C GLY A 229 -4.75 -8.81 -5.78
N VAL A 230 -5.10 -10.09 -5.74
CA VAL A 230 -4.49 -11.09 -4.85
C VAL A 230 -3.61 -12.02 -5.68
N TYR A 231 -2.39 -12.26 -5.21
CA TYR A 231 -1.42 -13.16 -5.84
C TYR A 231 -1.02 -14.25 -4.84
N ASP A 232 -1.05 -15.50 -5.31
CA ASP A 232 -0.66 -16.70 -4.55
C ASP A 232 -1.38 -16.83 -3.18
N GLY A 233 -2.55 -16.17 -3.01
CA GLY A 233 -3.27 -16.09 -1.75
C GLY A 233 -2.51 -15.36 -0.62
N ARG A 234 -1.35 -14.75 -0.90
CA ARG A 234 -0.42 -14.20 0.10
C ARG A 234 -0.02 -12.74 -0.13
N LEU A 235 -0.20 -12.20 -1.34
CA LEU A 235 0.09 -10.80 -1.63
C LEU A 235 -1.19 -10.12 -2.08
N VAL A 236 -1.59 -9.06 -1.39
CA VAL A 236 -2.67 -8.16 -1.81
C VAL A 236 -2.05 -6.85 -2.27
N VAL A 237 -2.34 -6.46 -3.52
CA VAL A 237 -1.88 -5.22 -4.12
C VAL A 237 -3.07 -4.30 -4.35
N SER A 238 -3.07 -3.13 -3.71
CA SER A 238 -4.08 -2.09 -3.93
C SER A 238 -3.74 -1.24 -5.16
N ALA A 239 -4.77 -0.76 -5.85
CA ALA A 239 -4.61 0.25 -6.88
C ALA A 239 -4.36 1.66 -6.33
N GLY A 240 -4.41 1.83 -5.01
CA GLY A 240 -4.16 3.11 -4.34
C GLY A 240 -5.31 4.11 -4.37
N CYS A 241 -5.25 5.07 -3.46
CA CYS A 241 -6.33 6.03 -3.20
C CYS A 241 -6.26 7.28 -4.08
N ALA A 242 -5.12 7.56 -4.74
CA ALA A 242 -4.95 8.77 -5.55
C ALA A 242 -4.48 8.48 -6.98
N ASN A 243 -4.64 9.49 -7.85
CA ASN A 243 -3.97 9.55 -9.13
C ASN A 243 -2.87 10.61 -9.05
N THR A 244 -1.61 10.20 -9.16
CA THR A 244 -0.43 11.07 -9.14
C THR A 244 0.05 11.44 -10.53
N ALA A 245 -0.24 10.61 -11.54
CA ALA A 245 0.13 10.91 -12.91
C ALA A 245 -0.65 12.11 -13.49
N SER A 246 -0.02 12.85 -14.41
CA SER A 246 -0.64 14.00 -15.08
C SER A 246 -1.76 13.63 -16.05
N PHE A 247 -1.91 12.36 -16.39
CA PHE A 247 -3.00 11.82 -17.19
C PHE A 247 -3.96 10.96 -16.34
N PRO A 248 -5.25 10.88 -16.70
CA PRO A 248 -6.22 10.16 -15.90
C PRO A 248 -5.96 8.65 -15.93
N ARG A 249 -6.39 7.95 -14.88
CA ARG A 249 -6.50 6.50 -14.89
C ARG A 249 -7.59 6.09 -15.88
N TRP A 250 -7.35 5.02 -16.63
CA TRP A 250 -8.35 4.45 -17.52
C TRP A 250 -8.54 2.95 -17.25
N GLY A 251 -9.81 2.52 -17.08
CA GLY A 251 -10.15 1.16 -16.68
C GLY A 251 -9.58 0.76 -15.31
N ASN A 252 -9.25 1.76 -14.49
CA ASN A 252 -8.48 1.63 -13.27
C ASN A 252 -8.91 2.68 -12.25
N GLU A 253 -9.91 2.37 -11.43
CA GLU A 253 -10.40 3.26 -10.39
C GLU A 253 -9.47 3.27 -9.18
N THR A 254 -9.47 4.39 -8.45
CA THR A 254 -8.88 4.46 -7.10
C THR A 254 -9.71 3.64 -6.13
N GLU A 255 -9.07 3.07 -5.10
CA GLU A 255 -9.76 2.18 -4.18
C GLU A 255 -9.25 2.23 -2.75
N VAL A 256 -10.13 1.84 -1.83
CA VAL A 256 -9.80 1.30 -0.52
C VAL A 256 -10.06 -0.20 -0.57
N VAL A 257 -9.12 -1.01 -0.10
CA VAL A 257 -9.26 -2.47 -0.10
C VAL A 257 -9.63 -2.95 1.30
N ILE A 258 -10.64 -3.79 1.40
CA ILE A 258 -11.01 -4.48 2.63
C ILE A 258 -10.59 -5.93 2.50
N VAL A 259 -9.71 -6.37 3.39
CA VAL A 259 -9.23 -7.76 3.45
C VAL A 259 -9.82 -8.42 4.68
N THR A 260 -10.63 -9.43 4.47
CA THR A 260 -11.19 -10.26 5.55
C THR A 260 -10.38 -11.53 5.69
N LEU A 261 -9.82 -11.78 6.87
CA LEU A 261 -9.19 -13.04 7.24
C LEU A 261 -10.24 -13.95 7.85
N GLU A 262 -10.45 -15.11 7.25
CA GLU A 262 -11.41 -16.12 7.74
C GLU A 262 -10.69 -17.41 8.10
N ASN A 263 -10.98 -17.96 9.28
CA ASN A 263 -10.39 -19.19 9.76
C ASN A 263 -11.10 -20.45 9.27
N GLU A 264 -12.25 -20.31 8.63
CA GLU A 264 -13.03 -21.42 8.09
C GLU A 264 -13.02 -21.42 6.55
N TRP A 265 -12.88 -22.60 5.95
CA TRP A 265 -13.16 -22.76 4.52
C TRP A 265 -14.67 -22.73 4.30
N PRO A 266 -15.18 -22.12 3.20
CA PRO A 266 -16.58 -22.18 2.85
C PRO A 266 -17.00 -23.67 2.77
N ARG A 267 -17.98 -24.06 3.57
CA ARG A 267 -18.54 -25.40 3.50
C ARG A 267 -19.15 -25.57 2.10
N LEU A 268 -18.64 -26.55 1.35
CA LEU A 268 -19.28 -26.96 0.10
C LEU A 268 -20.70 -27.44 0.46
N THR A 269 -21.70 -26.61 0.28
CA THR A 269 -23.09 -27.04 0.26
C THR A 269 -23.27 -27.87 -1.01
N LEU A 270 -23.19 -29.19 -0.87
CA LEU A 270 -23.65 -30.06 -1.95
C LEU A 270 -25.10 -29.71 -2.24
N PRO A 271 -25.52 -29.57 -3.54
CA PRO A 271 -26.92 -29.41 -3.85
C PRO A 271 -27.67 -30.61 -3.28
N ALA A 272 -28.76 -30.31 -2.56
CA ALA A 272 -29.64 -31.36 -2.06
C ALA A 272 -30.03 -32.23 -3.24
N THR A 273 -29.63 -33.51 -3.20
CA THR A 273 -30.08 -34.53 -4.16
C THR A 273 -31.56 -34.69 -3.90
N GLY A 274 -32.39 -34.05 -4.77
CA GLY A 274 -33.82 -34.25 -4.84
C GLY A 274 -34.19 -35.56 -5.60
#